data_06930d1cef852b1b7334df4465d4d342
#
_entry.id   06930d1cef852b1b7334df4465d4d342
#
_cell.length_a   1.000
_cell.length_b   1.000
_cell.length_c   1.000
_cell.angle_alpha   90.00
_cell.angle_beta   90.00
_cell.angle_gamma   90.00
#
_symmetry.space_group_name_H-M   'P 1'
#
loop_
_entity.id
_entity.type
_entity.pdbx_description
1 polymer ?
#
loop_
_entity_poly.entity_id
_entity_poly.type
_entity_poly.pdbx_seq_one_letter_code
_entity_poly.pdbx_strand_id
1 'polypeptide(L)'
;MCGIIGYIGYDNAKNVLIKGLKSLEYRGYDSAGIAVLKNNKCKITKCKGRVSALEEKVKNIEATAGIGHTRWATHGKVSDENSHPHKFGKVTLVHNGIIENYEALRDSLGIETKLKSETDSEVIAALIDRQFEKYQNCEKAIIESVKMLQGTFALAIIFDGESENIYATRNVSPIVCNQNENGAYIASDIIAIGQYSRDYFVLPEMTVAKISKNKIEIKDFSGNEIKPQMLKLDWDINESTKGGYPFYMEKEICEQPKVLKKTIEKRIVDFLPDFRDDGIDDSLFKNCRDISVIACGTAMHAGLIGKHIIENTCEIPVNVYMASEFIYSNPIINKDTLVICVSQSGETIDTLEALKYAQKKGAKSLAIVNVKGSSIARQSDFVIYTEAGPEIAVASTKAYTTQVAIFYLITAKLAYIRKKLNYEGVTKFINELEKLPSAAEDILKRKNEIHLLAKKLLSNEHTFMIGRGLDYPSLLEASLKLKEISYIHSEAFASGELKHGTIALITSGTPVIALMTQRYLVTKQMSNIKEVLSRKAEVITFIKKSLVNKDIKCDFVLPDLDDDFMAVPSVIALQLLAYYVSSDKGLDVDKPRNLAKVVTVE
;
A
#
# COMPACT_ATOMS: atom_id res chain seq x y z
N MET A 1 6.13 2.32 -8.22
CA MET A 1 5.14 3.35 -8.66
C MET A 1 5.77 4.71 -8.60
N CYS A 2 5.39 5.64 -9.49
CA CYS A 2 5.97 6.97 -9.62
C CYS A 2 5.20 8.03 -8.80
N GLY A 3 5.82 9.20 -8.56
CA GLY A 3 5.19 10.33 -7.90
C GLY A 3 5.05 11.51 -8.85
N ILE A 4 3.84 12.07 -8.97
CA ILE A 4 3.55 13.29 -9.73
C ILE A 4 3.26 14.43 -8.76
N ILE A 5 3.78 15.62 -9.04
CA ILE A 5 3.38 16.90 -8.45
C ILE A 5 3.26 17.96 -9.53
N GLY A 6 2.28 18.85 -9.42
CA GLY A 6 2.16 20.05 -10.23
C GLY A 6 1.69 21.22 -9.39
N TYR A 7 2.10 22.41 -9.78
CA TYR A 7 1.77 23.66 -9.11
C TYR A 7 1.68 24.81 -10.10
N ILE A 8 0.69 25.66 -9.91
CA ILE A 8 0.58 26.96 -10.54
C ILE A 8 0.02 27.96 -9.53
N GLY A 9 0.74 29.06 -9.30
CA GLY A 9 0.34 30.02 -8.26
C GLY A 9 1.24 31.21 -8.13
N TYR A 10 1.32 31.75 -6.92
CA TYR A 10 2.08 32.97 -6.60
C TYR A 10 3.43 32.66 -5.96
N ASP A 11 3.60 31.46 -5.40
CA ASP A 11 4.87 31.02 -4.81
C ASP A 11 5.86 30.55 -5.87
N ASN A 12 7.13 30.39 -5.48
CA ASN A 12 8.10 29.78 -6.36
C ASN A 12 7.82 28.30 -6.57
N ALA A 13 7.37 27.93 -7.77
CA ALA A 13 6.99 26.58 -8.14
C ALA A 13 8.09 25.56 -7.85
N LYS A 14 9.37 25.89 -8.06
CA LYS A 14 10.50 25.01 -7.73
C LYS A 14 10.43 24.53 -6.27
N ASN A 15 10.16 25.43 -5.32
CA ASN A 15 10.13 25.06 -3.90
C ASN A 15 8.97 24.11 -3.60
N VAL A 16 7.79 24.38 -4.15
CA VAL A 16 6.60 23.54 -4.02
C VAL A 16 6.86 22.16 -4.63
N LEU A 17 7.40 22.12 -5.84
CA LEU A 17 7.70 20.87 -6.55
C LEU A 17 8.72 20.02 -5.81
N ILE A 18 9.85 20.57 -5.39
CA ILE A 18 10.89 19.82 -4.66
C ILE A 18 10.37 19.30 -3.32
N LYS A 19 9.62 20.13 -2.57
CA LYS A 19 9.02 19.70 -1.31
C LYS A 19 8.03 18.56 -1.51
N GLY A 20 7.16 18.66 -2.52
CA GLY A 20 6.20 17.60 -2.86
C GLY A 20 6.89 16.33 -3.36
N LEU A 21 7.93 16.43 -4.20
CA LEU A 21 8.69 15.25 -4.65
C LEU A 21 9.39 14.54 -3.49
N LYS A 22 9.93 15.27 -2.50
CA LYS A 22 10.50 14.67 -1.28
C LYS A 22 9.45 13.84 -0.52
N SER A 23 8.22 14.36 -0.43
CA SER A 23 7.11 13.64 0.21
C SER A 23 6.63 12.43 -0.61
N LEU A 24 6.86 12.40 -1.93
CA LEU A 24 6.50 11.32 -2.84
C LEU A 24 7.64 10.32 -3.10
N GLU A 25 8.83 10.53 -2.54
CA GLU A 25 10.00 9.70 -2.84
C GLU A 25 9.83 8.23 -2.41
N TYR A 26 8.93 7.94 -1.46
CA TYR A 26 8.56 6.57 -1.09
C TYR A 26 7.85 5.79 -2.22
N ARG A 27 7.31 6.51 -3.23
CA ARG A 27 6.65 5.92 -4.40
C ARG A 27 7.65 5.58 -5.52
N GLY A 28 8.78 6.28 -5.61
CA GLY A 28 9.80 6.04 -6.61
C GLY A 28 11.05 6.88 -6.34
N TYR A 29 12.21 6.31 -6.48
CA TYR A 29 13.50 6.93 -6.12
C TYR A 29 14.64 6.61 -7.09
N ASP A 30 14.34 6.04 -8.27
CA ASP A 30 15.33 5.71 -9.29
C ASP A 30 15.82 6.94 -10.05
N SER A 31 14.91 7.89 -10.25
CA SER A 31 15.24 9.19 -10.85
C SER A 31 14.19 10.24 -10.47
N ALA A 32 14.56 11.51 -10.61
CA ALA A 32 13.67 12.63 -10.35
C ALA A 32 13.87 13.75 -11.36
N GLY A 33 12.83 14.56 -11.57
CA GLY A 33 12.94 15.75 -12.41
C GLY A 33 11.76 16.69 -12.28
N ILE A 34 11.98 17.93 -12.68
CA ILE A 34 10.97 18.98 -12.78
C ILE A 34 11.02 19.66 -14.14
N ALA A 35 9.87 20.16 -14.54
CA ALA A 35 9.71 21.09 -15.64
C ALA A 35 9.01 22.33 -15.13
N VAL A 36 9.58 23.50 -15.37
CA VAL A 36 9.02 24.79 -14.94
C VAL A 36 8.80 25.71 -16.13
N LEU A 37 7.70 26.48 -16.09
CA LEU A 37 7.41 27.50 -17.09
C LEU A 37 8.14 28.78 -16.77
N LYS A 38 9.02 29.23 -17.69
CA LYS A 38 9.70 30.49 -17.62
C LYS A 38 9.68 31.17 -19.01
N ASN A 39 9.19 32.40 -19.07
CA ASN A 39 9.08 33.17 -20.33
C ASN A 39 8.35 32.38 -21.44
N ASN A 40 7.21 31.77 -21.12
CA ASN A 40 6.38 30.97 -22.02
C ASN A 40 7.08 29.71 -22.60
N LYS A 41 8.21 29.31 -22.04
CA LYS A 41 8.93 28.08 -22.43
C LYS A 41 9.14 27.16 -21.23
N CYS A 42 9.07 25.89 -21.47
CA CYS A 42 9.32 24.87 -20.46
C CYS A 42 10.81 24.58 -20.32
N LYS A 43 11.36 24.77 -19.11
CA LYS A 43 12.72 24.40 -18.75
C LYS A 43 12.69 23.09 -17.94
N ILE A 44 13.34 22.06 -18.43
CA ILE A 44 13.44 20.75 -17.81
C ILE A 44 14.78 20.60 -17.10
N THR A 45 14.74 20.07 -15.88
CA THR A 45 15.92 19.61 -15.14
C THR A 45 15.57 18.24 -14.55
N LYS A 46 16.37 17.23 -14.87
CA LYS A 46 16.16 15.85 -14.41
C LYS A 46 17.48 15.16 -14.13
N CYS A 47 17.42 14.12 -13.30
CA CYS A 47 18.61 13.33 -12.98
C CYS A 47 18.24 11.93 -12.48
N LYS A 48 19.14 11.00 -12.74
CA LYS A 48 19.19 9.71 -12.06
C LYS A 48 19.42 9.92 -10.56
N GLY A 49 18.76 9.12 -9.73
CA GLY A 49 18.89 9.10 -8.29
C GLY A 49 17.82 9.92 -7.56
N ARG A 50 18.05 10.19 -6.29
CA ARG A 50 17.08 10.75 -5.35
C ARG A 50 16.79 12.23 -5.59
N VAL A 51 15.68 12.73 -5.03
CA VAL A 51 15.25 14.14 -5.11
C VAL A 51 16.32 15.11 -4.57
N SER A 52 17.15 14.68 -3.61
CA SER A 52 18.26 15.49 -3.11
C SER A 52 19.27 15.87 -4.20
N ALA A 53 19.57 14.95 -5.13
CA ALA A 53 20.45 15.26 -6.27
C ALA A 53 19.81 16.24 -7.27
N LEU A 54 18.49 16.15 -7.45
CA LEU A 54 17.75 17.12 -8.27
C LEU A 54 17.74 18.51 -7.61
N GLU A 55 17.53 18.58 -6.30
CA GLU A 55 17.49 19.84 -5.55
C GLU A 55 18.78 20.66 -5.73
N GLU A 56 19.94 20.00 -5.74
CA GLU A 56 21.23 20.67 -6.01
C GLU A 56 21.31 21.29 -7.42
N LYS A 57 20.75 20.61 -8.42
CA LYS A 57 20.74 21.07 -9.82
C LYS A 57 19.81 22.27 -10.07
N VAL A 58 18.79 22.48 -9.22
CA VAL A 58 17.73 23.47 -9.45
C VAL A 58 17.78 24.68 -8.51
N LYS A 59 18.88 24.89 -7.77
CA LYS A 59 19.01 25.96 -6.73
C LYS A 59 18.57 27.36 -7.18
N ASN A 60 18.84 27.73 -8.41
CA ASN A 60 18.64 29.09 -8.93
C ASN A 60 17.46 29.20 -9.92
N ILE A 61 16.46 28.34 -9.79
CA ILE A 61 15.30 28.41 -10.68
C ILE A 61 14.17 29.17 -9.98
N GLU A 62 13.61 30.15 -10.69
CA GLU A 62 12.42 30.90 -10.30
C GLU A 62 11.35 30.72 -11.37
N ALA A 63 10.15 30.30 -10.97
CA ALA A 63 8.99 30.13 -11.82
C ALA A 63 7.73 30.05 -10.95
N THR A 64 6.56 30.35 -11.53
CA THR A 64 5.26 30.32 -10.85
C THR A 64 4.41 29.12 -11.23
N ALA A 65 4.84 28.35 -12.23
CA ALA A 65 4.16 27.12 -12.64
C ALA A 65 5.17 26.03 -13.00
N GLY A 66 4.79 24.77 -12.75
CA GLY A 66 5.61 23.64 -13.13
C GLY A 66 4.99 22.28 -12.73
N ILE A 67 5.63 21.23 -13.23
CA ILE A 67 5.30 19.83 -12.95
C ILE A 67 6.58 19.09 -12.54
N GLY A 68 6.45 18.06 -11.73
CA GLY A 68 7.57 17.27 -11.24
C GLY A 68 7.23 15.80 -11.09
N HIS A 69 8.27 14.97 -11.07
CA HIS A 69 8.11 13.52 -11.04
C HIS A 69 9.25 12.84 -10.28
N THR A 70 8.90 11.77 -9.54
CA THR A 70 9.83 10.75 -9.04
C THR A 70 9.52 9.43 -9.73
N ARG A 71 10.53 8.80 -10.33
CA ARG A 71 10.35 7.60 -11.15
C ARG A 71 10.71 6.33 -10.41
N TRP A 72 9.85 5.34 -10.57
CA TRP A 72 10.14 3.91 -10.42
C TRP A 72 10.19 3.33 -11.84
N ALA A 73 11.33 2.81 -12.26
CA ALA A 73 11.54 2.39 -13.65
C ALA A 73 10.75 1.10 -13.95
N THR A 74 9.81 1.18 -14.88
CA THR A 74 9.07 0.04 -15.46
C THR A 74 9.53 -0.23 -16.89
N HIS A 75 9.72 0.81 -17.70
CA HIS A 75 10.18 0.75 -19.10
C HIS A 75 11.45 1.58 -19.29
N GLY A 76 12.45 1.02 -19.97
CA GLY A 76 13.72 1.67 -20.22
C GLY A 76 14.67 1.72 -19.00
N LYS A 77 15.95 1.85 -19.24
CA LYS A 77 17.01 1.90 -18.23
C LYS A 77 16.85 3.08 -17.28
N VAL A 78 17.43 2.96 -16.08
CA VAL A 78 17.55 4.10 -15.17
C VAL A 78 18.65 5.04 -15.68
N SER A 79 18.24 6.10 -16.38
CA SER A 79 19.12 7.11 -16.99
C SER A 79 18.50 8.50 -16.91
N ASP A 80 19.29 9.55 -17.18
CA ASP A 80 18.78 10.92 -17.22
C ASP A 80 17.80 11.10 -18.41
N GLU A 81 18.02 10.42 -19.54
CA GLU A 81 17.15 10.48 -20.72
C GLU A 81 15.78 9.90 -20.44
N ASN A 82 15.73 8.73 -19.81
CA ASN A 82 14.50 8.01 -19.47
C ASN A 82 13.79 8.58 -18.22
N SER A 83 14.38 9.58 -17.55
CA SER A 83 13.75 10.28 -16.43
C SER A 83 12.68 11.25 -16.92
N HIS A 84 11.62 11.43 -16.13
CA HIS A 84 10.61 12.46 -16.37
C HIS A 84 11.08 13.83 -15.87
N PRO A 85 10.56 14.93 -16.43
CA PRO A 85 9.54 15.07 -17.49
C PRO A 85 10.08 14.74 -18.89
N HIS A 86 9.16 14.29 -19.78
CA HIS A 86 9.42 14.12 -21.21
C HIS A 86 8.86 15.29 -22.01
N LYS A 87 9.57 15.67 -23.09
CA LYS A 87 9.16 16.76 -23.97
C LYS A 87 9.24 16.33 -25.43
N PHE A 88 8.17 16.58 -26.16
CA PHE A 88 8.15 16.50 -27.62
C PHE A 88 7.42 17.73 -28.18
N GLY A 89 8.02 18.42 -29.16
CA GLY A 89 7.49 19.66 -29.73
C GLY A 89 7.20 20.72 -28.65
N LYS A 90 5.96 21.14 -28.56
CA LYS A 90 5.47 22.11 -27.57
C LYS A 90 4.99 21.46 -26.26
N VAL A 91 4.85 20.16 -26.21
CA VAL A 91 4.28 19.43 -25.09
C VAL A 91 5.36 18.91 -24.15
N THR A 92 5.22 19.20 -22.87
CA THR A 92 6.03 18.62 -21.78
C THR A 92 5.11 17.96 -20.78
N LEU A 93 5.36 16.70 -20.42
CA LEU A 93 4.53 15.97 -19.47
C LEU A 93 5.32 15.09 -18.51
N VAL A 94 4.62 14.72 -17.43
CA VAL A 94 4.96 13.62 -16.53
C VAL A 94 3.85 12.59 -16.53
N HIS A 95 4.20 11.31 -16.35
CA HIS A 95 3.29 10.19 -16.51
C HIS A 95 3.50 9.16 -15.39
N ASN A 96 2.43 8.72 -14.77
CA ASN A 96 2.33 7.51 -13.96
C ASN A 96 1.41 6.52 -14.68
N GLY A 97 1.86 5.32 -14.92
CA GLY A 97 1.08 4.27 -15.60
C GLY A 97 1.90 3.52 -16.64
N ILE A 98 1.22 2.74 -17.45
CA ILE A 98 1.77 2.00 -18.59
C ILE A 98 0.77 2.12 -19.75
N ILE A 99 1.28 2.50 -20.92
CA ILE A 99 0.49 2.53 -22.15
C ILE A 99 0.84 1.28 -22.99
N GLU A 100 -0.08 0.34 -22.97
CA GLU A 100 0.09 -0.99 -23.58
C GLU A 100 0.27 -0.94 -25.10
N ASN A 101 -0.41 0.01 -25.78
CA ASN A 101 -0.33 0.17 -27.23
C ASN A 101 0.70 1.22 -27.69
N TYR A 102 1.69 1.58 -26.85
CA TYR A 102 2.64 2.66 -27.17
C TYR A 102 3.47 2.37 -28.44
N GLU A 103 3.83 1.13 -28.71
CA GLU A 103 4.58 0.75 -29.94
C GLU A 103 3.76 1.02 -31.19
N ALA A 104 2.50 0.59 -31.22
CA ALA A 104 1.60 0.85 -32.34
C ALA A 104 1.36 2.36 -32.55
N LEU A 105 1.26 3.14 -31.47
CA LEU A 105 1.16 4.59 -31.54
C LEU A 105 2.44 5.22 -32.07
N ARG A 106 3.62 4.82 -31.60
CA ARG A 106 4.93 5.26 -32.07
C ARG A 106 5.06 5.07 -33.57
N ASP A 107 4.74 3.85 -34.05
CA ASP A 107 4.85 3.48 -35.46
C ASP A 107 3.86 4.30 -36.32
N SER A 108 2.63 4.50 -35.86
CA SER A 108 1.62 5.33 -36.55
C SER A 108 2.01 6.81 -36.66
N LEU A 109 2.81 7.28 -35.70
CA LEU A 109 3.31 8.65 -35.68
C LEU A 109 4.57 8.83 -36.56
N GLY A 110 5.29 7.75 -36.90
CA GLY A 110 6.53 7.80 -37.67
C GLY A 110 7.64 8.59 -36.97
N ILE A 111 7.73 8.46 -35.65
CA ILE A 111 8.61 9.29 -34.80
C ILE A 111 9.79 8.53 -34.19
N GLU A 112 9.97 7.26 -34.51
CA GLU A 112 10.95 6.38 -33.86
C GLU A 112 12.36 7.00 -33.81
N THR A 113 12.80 7.61 -34.90
CA THR A 113 14.12 8.27 -34.98
C THR A 113 14.19 9.63 -34.27
N LYS A 114 13.07 10.18 -33.79
CA LYS A 114 12.98 11.49 -33.13
C LYS A 114 12.89 11.39 -31.60
N LEU A 115 12.58 10.19 -31.07
CA LEU A 115 12.49 9.97 -29.64
C LEU A 115 13.90 10.00 -28.99
N LYS A 116 13.97 10.55 -27.79
CA LYS A 116 15.20 10.64 -26.99
C LYS A 116 15.25 9.60 -25.88
N SER A 117 14.10 9.04 -25.54
CA SER A 117 13.96 8.05 -24.46
C SER A 117 13.34 6.74 -24.98
N GLU A 118 13.48 5.70 -24.18
CA GLU A 118 12.91 4.38 -24.41
C GLU A 118 11.52 4.23 -23.76
N THR A 119 10.90 5.35 -23.33
CA THR A 119 9.67 5.30 -22.53
C THR A 119 8.40 5.51 -23.38
N ASP A 120 7.31 4.86 -22.99
CA ASP A 120 5.96 5.09 -23.50
C ASP A 120 5.52 6.57 -23.31
N SER A 121 6.01 7.21 -22.27
CA SER A 121 5.67 8.57 -21.89
C SER A 121 6.08 9.63 -22.91
N GLU A 122 7.20 9.44 -23.61
CA GLU A 122 7.61 10.37 -24.68
C GLU A 122 6.70 10.20 -25.91
N VAL A 123 6.21 8.99 -26.17
CA VAL A 123 5.23 8.73 -27.23
C VAL A 123 3.91 9.46 -26.94
N ILE A 124 3.46 9.49 -25.69
CA ILE A 124 2.27 10.26 -25.28
C ILE A 124 2.51 11.77 -25.57
N ALA A 125 3.68 12.30 -25.24
CA ALA A 125 4.00 13.71 -25.51
C ALA A 125 3.94 14.03 -27.00
N ALA A 126 4.47 13.14 -27.85
CA ALA A 126 4.45 13.29 -29.30
C ALA A 126 3.01 13.18 -29.87
N LEU A 127 2.20 12.28 -29.32
CA LEU A 127 0.80 12.14 -29.72
C LEU A 127 0.01 13.43 -29.42
N ILE A 128 0.16 13.97 -28.20
CA ILE A 128 -0.52 15.22 -27.80
C ILE A 128 -0.02 16.40 -28.63
N ASP A 129 1.27 16.49 -28.92
CA ASP A 129 1.84 17.56 -29.76
C ASP A 129 1.25 17.52 -31.18
N ARG A 130 1.16 16.35 -31.80
CA ARG A 130 0.52 16.18 -33.11
C ARG A 130 -0.95 16.58 -33.12
N GLN A 131 -1.69 16.23 -32.07
CA GLN A 131 -3.08 16.66 -31.94
C GLN A 131 -3.17 18.17 -31.66
N PHE A 132 -2.21 18.74 -30.92
CA PHE A 132 -2.16 20.18 -30.69
C PHE A 132 -1.88 20.95 -32.00
N GLU A 133 -0.98 20.48 -32.84
CA GLU A 133 -0.75 21.05 -34.16
C GLU A 133 -2.05 21.07 -35.00
N LYS A 134 -2.86 20.02 -34.91
CA LYS A 134 -4.12 19.88 -35.65
C LYS A 134 -5.23 20.78 -35.15
N TYR A 135 -5.41 20.84 -33.82
CA TYR A 135 -6.58 21.51 -33.23
C TYR A 135 -6.30 22.91 -32.69
N GLN A 136 -5.05 23.27 -32.46
CA GLN A 136 -4.61 24.54 -31.84
C GLN A 136 -5.36 24.84 -30.52
N ASN A 137 -5.75 23.78 -29.79
CA ASN A 137 -6.46 23.83 -28.53
C ASN A 137 -5.93 22.73 -27.59
N CYS A 138 -5.42 23.13 -26.43
CA CYS A 138 -4.78 22.22 -25.48
C CYS A 138 -5.72 21.15 -24.94
N GLU A 139 -6.92 21.55 -24.48
CA GLU A 139 -7.90 20.59 -23.95
C GLU A 139 -8.31 19.56 -25.00
N LYS A 140 -8.63 20.03 -26.21
CA LYS A 140 -9.02 19.15 -27.32
C LYS A 140 -7.90 18.22 -27.75
N ALA A 141 -6.66 18.71 -27.79
CA ALA A 141 -5.51 17.91 -28.12
C ALA A 141 -5.29 16.78 -27.09
N ILE A 142 -5.45 17.08 -25.80
CA ILE A 142 -5.36 16.09 -24.74
C ILE A 142 -6.49 15.05 -24.89
N ILE A 143 -7.75 15.49 -25.02
CA ILE A 143 -8.92 14.59 -25.14
C ILE A 143 -8.75 13.61 -26.30
N GLU A 144 -8.43 14.12 -27.49
CA GLU A 144 -8.29 13.28 -28.68
C GLU A 144 -7.10 12.33 -28.60
N SER A 145 -6.03 12.72 -27.88
CA SER A 145 -4.88 11.83 -27.65
C SER A 145 -5.23 10.72 -26.67
N VAL A 146 -5.83 11.05 -25.51
CA VAL A 146 -6.09 10.04 -24.48
C VAL A 146 -7.16 9.02 -24.88
N LYS A 147 -8.05 9.36 -25.81
CA LYS A 147 -8.97 8.40 -26.43
C LYS A 147 -8.27 7.28 -27.20
N MET A 148 -7.04 7.51 -27.63
CA MET A 148 -6.24 6.55 -28.39
C MET A 148 -5.35 5.67 -27.48
N LEU A 149 -5.19 6.03 -26.21
CA LEU A 149 -4.36 5.30 -25.25
C LEU A 149 -5.10 4.06 -24.73
N GLN A 150 -4.38 2.95 -24.63
CA GLN A 150 -4.81 1.74 -23.95
C GLN A 150 -3.89 1.50 -22.75
N GLY A 151 -4.49 1.15 -21.60
CA GLY A 151 -3.77 0.97 -20.35
C GLY A 151 -4.07 2.04 -19.29
N THR A 152 -3.19 2.18 -18.33
CA THR A 152 -3.37 3.07 -17.18
C THR A 152 -2.52 4.33 -17.33
N PHE A 153 -3.06 5.49 -16.95
CA PHE A 153 -2.30 6.73 -16.97
C PHE A 153 -2.79 7.75 -15.95
N ALA A 154 -1.85 8.54 -15.46
CA ALA A 154 -2.06 9.84 -14.83
C ALA A 154 -1.04 10.81 -15.43
N LEU A 155 -1.51 11.89 -16.04
CA LEU A 155 -0.70 12.86 -16.75
C LEU A 155 -0.82 14.24 -16.12
N ALA A 156 0.32 14.92 -15.95
CA ALA A 156 0.36 16.38 -15.77
C ALA A 156 1.14 16.98 -16.95
N ILE A 157 0.58 17.99 -17.57
CA ILE A 157 0.97 18.45 -18.90
C ILE A 157 1.12 19.96 -18.91
N ILE A 158 2.18 20.44 -19.59
CA ILE A 158 2.46 21.85 -19.87
C ILE A 158 2.66 22.02 -21.37
N PHE A 159 2.16 23.13 -21.93
CA PHE A 159 2.40 23.53 -23.31
C PHE A 159 3.31 24.76 -23.38
N ASP A 160 4.31 24.74 -24.24
CA ASP A 160 5.09 25.95 -24.58
C ASP A 160 4.16 26.99 -25.24
N GLY A 161 4.21 28.23 -24.76
CA GLY A 161 3.33 29.29 -25.21
C GLY A 161 2.06 29.46 -24.37
N GLU A 162 1.75 28.53 -23.47
CA GLU A 162 0.60 28.58 -22.54
C GLU A 162 1.11 28.71 -21.09
N SER A 163 1.18 29.93 -20.57
CA SER A 163 1.76 30.19 -19.24
C SER A 163 0.74 30.29 -18.11
N GLU A 164 -0.52 30.38 -18.44
CA GLU A 164 -1.61 30.61 -17.47
C GLU A 164 -2.22 29.30 -16.92
N ASN A 165 -1.91 28.17 -17.55
CA ASN A 165 -2.53 26.90 -17.19
C ASN A 165 -1.51 25.74 -17.20
N ILE A 166 -1.76 24.78 -16.32
CA ILE A 166 -1.27 23.41 -16.41
C ILE A 166 -2.49 22.48 -16.59
N TYR A 167 -2.28 21.31 -17.16
CA TYR A 167 -3.37 20.37 -17.43
C TYR A 167 -3.13 19.05 -16.75
N ALA A 168 -4.22 18.35 -16.39
CA ALA A 168 -4.14 17.01 -15.86
C ALA A 168 -5.27 16.13 -16.39
N THR A 169 -4.98 14.86 -16.58
CA THR A 169 -5.96 13.84 -16.96
C THR A 169 -5.52 12.49 -16.41
N ARG A 170 -6.48 11.58 -16.22
CA ARG A 170 -6.15 10.25 -15.70
C ARG A 170 -7.13 9.15 -16.15
N ASN A 171 -6.61 7.93 -16.12
CA ASN A 171 -7.38 6.69 -16.16
C ASN A 171 -6.72 5.70 -15.19
N VAL A 172 -7.44 5.20 -14.19
CA VAL A 172 -7.02 4.32 -13.09
C VAL A 172 -6.02 5.00 -12.15
N SER A 173 -4.79 5.31 -12.60
CA SER A 173 -3.75 5.93 -11.77
C SER A 173 -4.22 7.24 -11.12
N PRO A 174 -4.04 7.46 -9.79
CA PRO A 174 -4.66 8.59 -9.10
C PRO A 174 -3.98 9.94 -9.38
N ILE A 175 -4.80 11.00 -9.45
CA ILE A 175 -4.39 12.40 -9.27
C ILE A 175 -5.35 13.03 -8.26
N VAL A 176 -4.80 13.64 -7.23
CA VAL A 176 -5.51 14.48 -6.27
C VAL A 176 -5.23 15.95 -6.54
N CYS A 177 -6.22 16.78 -6.32
CA CYS A 177 -6.16 18.22 -6.55
C CYS A 177 -6.60 18.97 -5.31
N ASN A 178 -5.92 20.07 -4.99
CA ASN A 178 -6.42 21.06 -4.05
C ASN A 178 -6.07 22.49 -4.50
N GLN A 179 -6.64 23.48 -3.83
CA GLN A 179 -6.45 24.88 -4.11
C GLN A 179 -6.56 25.71 -2.84
N ASN A 180 -5.75 26.77 -2.76
CA ASN A 180 -5.81 27.81 -1.73
C ASN A 180 -5.53 29.19 -2.32
N GLU A 181 -5.36 30.20 -1.49
CA GLU A 181 -5.03 31.56 -1.88
C GLU A 181 -3.68 31.70 -2.60
N ASN A 182 -2.73 30.78 -2.38
CA ASN A 182 -1.40 30.79 -2.99
C ASN A 182 -1.32 30.09 -4.35
N GLY A 183 -2.39 29.34 -4.74
CA GLY A 183 -2.42 28.68 -6.04
C GLY A 183 -3.15 27.35 -6.03
N ALA A 184 -3.00 26.62 -7.13
CA ALA A 184 -3.57 25.30 -7.34
C ALA A 184 -2.47 24.23 -7.40
N TYR A 185 -2.76 23.08 -6.83
CA TYR A 185 -1.84 21.97 -6.63
C TYR A 185 -2.45 20.68 -7.15
N ILE A 186 -1.65 19.87 -7.80
CA ILE A 186 -1.99 18.48 -8.15
C ILE A 186 -0.89 17.55 -7.70
N ALA A 187 -1.26 16.34 -7.30
CA ALA A 187 -0.29 15.30 -6.96
C ALA A 187 -0.87 13.91 -7.19
N SER A 188 0.00 12.92 -7.28
CA SER A 188 -0.43 11.52 -7.29
C SER A 188 -0.80 10.98 -5.90
N ASP A 189 -0.53 11.76 -4.83
CA ASP A 189 -0.91 11.42 -3.46
C ASP A 189 -1.11 12.69 -2.63
N ILE A 190 -2.10 12.66 -1.72
CA ILE A 190 -2.46 13.80 -0.85
C ILE A 190 -1.33 14.20 0.11
N ILE A 191 -0.43 13.29 0.46
CA ILE A 191 0.72 13.55 1.32
C ILE A 191 1.60 14.71 0.77
N ALA A 192 1.68 14.85 -0.55
CA ALA A 192 2.48 15.90 -1.18
C ALA A 192 1.85 17.29 -1.08
N ILE A 193 0.52 17.39 -1.06
CA ILE A 193 -0.20 18.66 -1.17
C ILE A 193 -1.13 18.96 0.01
N GLY A 194 -1.37 18.00 0.91
CA GLY A 194 -2.27 18.16 2.06
C GLY A 194 -1.85 19.26 3.06
N GLN A 195 -0.59 19.67 3.04
CA GLN A 195 -0.09 20.81 3.83
C GLN A 195 -0.61 22.17 3.34
N TYR A 196 -1.05 22.28 2.10
CA TYR A 196 -1.55 23.52 1.49
C TYR A 196 -3.05 23.70 1.67
N SER A 197 -3.82 22.61 1.69
CA SER A 197 -5.25 22.61 1.99
C SER A 197 -5.68 21.26 2.54
N ARG A 198 -6.59 21.26 3.52
CA ARG A 198 -7.23 20.03 4.02
C ARG A 198 -8.39 19.56 3.14
N ASP A 199 -8.95 20.46 2.35
CA ASP A 199 -10.00 20.12 1.39
C ASP A 199 -9.35 19.79 0.05
N TYR A 200 -9.71 18.65 -0.52
CA TYR A 200 -9.17 18.15 -1.77
C TYR A 200 -10.20 17.30 -2.51
N PHE A 201 -9.92 16.97 -3.74
CA PHE A 201 -10.69 15.98 -4.49
C PHE A 201 -9.78 15.08 -5.33
N VAL A 202 -10.28 13.89 -5.66
CA VAL A 202 -9.64 13.01 -6.64
C VAL A 202 -10.18 13.40 -8.02
N LEU A 203 -9.29 13.67 -8.97
CA LEU A 203 -9.70 13.97 -10.35
C LEU A 203 -10.51 12.80 -10.90
N PRO A 204 -11.73 13.01 -11.42
CA PRO A 204 -12.52 11.94 -12.02
C PRO A 204 -11.81 11.28 -13.21
N GLU A 205 -12.04 10.00 -13.44
CA GLU A 205 -11.47 9.29 -14.58
C GLU A 205 -12.01 9.81 -15.91
N MET A 206 -11.18 9.73 -16.95
CA MET A 206 -11.54 10.14 -18.30
C MET A 206 -12.11 11.57 -18.35
N THR A 207 -11.48 12.48 -17.58
CA THR A 207 -11.74 13.92 -17.60
C THR A 207 -10.44 14.69 -17.86
N VAL A 208 -10.54 15.93 -18.27
CA VAL A 208 -9.43 16.87 -18.37
C VAL A 208 -9.63 18.00 -17.38
N ALA A 209 -8.65 18.21 -16.52
CA ALA A 209 -8.57 19.39 -15.65
C ALA A 209 -7.70 20.45 -16.30
N LYS A 210 -8.24 21.67 -16.45
CA LYS A 210 -7.52 22.89 -16.76
C LYS A 210 -7.30 23.64 -15.45
N ILE A 211 -6.05 23.87 -15.10
CA ILE A 211 -5.64 24.34 -13.78
C ILE A 211 -4.91 25.66 -13.93
N SER A 212 -5.53 26.72 -13.46
CA SER A 212 -4.99 28.07 -13.37
C SER A 212 -4.65 28.43 -11.92
N LYS A 213 -4.04 29.57 -11.69
CA LYS A 213 -3.68 30.06 -10.34
C LYS A 213 -4.87 30.11 -9.38
N ASN A 214 -6.07 30.44 -9.91
CA ASN A 214 -7.23 30.76 -9.10
C ASN A 214 -8.39 29.78 -9.31
N LYS A 215 -8.30 28.83 -10.26
CA LYS A 215 -9.41 27.94 -10.60
C LYS A 215 -8.94 26.61 -11.16
N ILE A 216 -9.64 25.55 -10.80
CA ILE A 216 -9.53 24.23 -11.41
C ILE A 216 -10.86 23.95 -12.12
N GLU A 217 -10.84 23.84 -13.45
CA GLU A 217 -11.98 23.53 -14.29
C GLU A 217 -11.85 22.10 -14.79
N ILE A 218 -12.90 21.29 -14.62
CA ILE A 218 -12.88 19.88 -15.02
C ILE A 218 -13.96 19.65 -16.05
N LYS A 219 -13.61 19.02 -17.17
CA LYS A 219 -14.54 18.65 -18.23
C LYS A 219 -14.42 17.17 -18.57
N ASP A 220 -15.56 16.56 -18.87
CA ASP A 220 -15.56 15.24 -19.51
C ASP A 220 -15.10 15.33 -20.98
N PHE A 221 -14.94 14.20 -21.63
CA PHE A 221 -14.53 14.16 -23.04
C PHE A 221 -15.62 14.61 -24.03
N SER A 222 -16.81 14.90 -23.55
CA SER A 222 -17.88 15.53 -24.31
C SER A 222 -17.91 17.05 -24.13
N GLY A 223 -17.08 17.60 -23.23
CA GLY A 223 -16.97 19.03 -22.94
C GLY A 223 -17.90 19.52 -21.82
N ASN A 224 -18.63 18.63 -21.14
CA ASN A 224 -19.47 18.99 -20.01
C ASN A 224 -18.62 19.26 -18.76
N GLU A 225 -18.96 20.32 -18.02
CA GLU A 225 -18.34 20.63 -16.74
C GLU A 225 -18.69 19.56 -15.69
N ILE A 226 -17.68 19.08 -14.96
CA ILE A 226 -17.81 18.10 -13.89
C ILE A 226 -17.47 18.76 -12.56
N LYS A 227 -18.36 18.60 -11.58
CA LYS A 227 -18.10 18.99 -10.19
C LYS A 227 -17.58 17.77 -9.43
N PRO A 228 -16.32 17.78 -8.96
CA PRO A 228 -15.77 16.65 -8.23
C PRO A 228 -16.34 16.56 -6.82
N GLN A 229 -16.37 15.37 -6.26
CA GLN A 229 -16.68 15.16 -4.85
C GLN A 229 -15.53 15.67 -3.97
N MET A 230 -15.82 16.66 -3.13
CA MET A 230 -14.83 17.16 -2.17
C MET A 230 -14.64 16.18 -1.02
N LEU A 231 -13.38 15.97 -0.67
CA LEU A 231 -12.92 15.16 0.46
C LEU A 231 -12.19 16.07 1.45
N LYS A 232 -12.12 15.63 2.71
CA LYS A 232 -11.38 16.34 3.75
C LYS A 232 -10.32 15.45 4.37
N LEU A 233 -9.11 15.97 4.49
CA LEU A 233 -8.02 15.31 5.19
C LEU A 233 -8.32 15.27 6.69
N ASP A 234 -8.43 14.08 7.27
CA ASP A 234 -8.87 13.84 8.64
C ASP A 234 -7.74 13.44 9.61
N TRP A 235 -6.50 13.46 9.12
CA TRP A 235 -5.29 13.23 9.92
C TRP A 235 -4.35 14.46 9.88
N ASP A 236 -3.44 14.57 10.85
CA ASP A 236 -2.45 15.65 10.91
C ASP A 236 -1.30 15.36 9.93
N ILE A 237 -0.97 16.33 9.06
CA ILE A 237 0.14 16.20 8.11
C ILE A 237 1.49 15.90 8.80
N ASN A 238 1.65 16.32 10.06
CA ASN A 238 2.83 15.98 10.86
C ASN A 238 2.94 14.48 11.15
N GLU A 239 1.85 13.73 11.09
CA GLU A 239 1.87 12.27 11.21
C GLU A 239 2.62 11.61 10.04
N SER A 240 2.76 12.29 8.90
CA SER A 240 3.57 11.85 7.76
C SER A 240 5.07 12.15 7.90
N THR A 241 5.53 12.67 9.03
CA THR A 241 6.95 12.88 9.32
C THR A 241 7.52 11.75 10.18
N LYS A 242 8.85 11.64 10.24
CA LYS A 242 9.50 10.62 11.09
C LYS A 242 9.31 10.85 12.60
N GLY A 243 8.96 12.06 13.04
CA GLY A 243 8.68 12.35 14.45
C GLY A 243 9.84 12.03 15.42
N GLY A 244 11.10 12.14 14.97
CA GLY A 244 12.29 11.84 15.76
C GLY A 244 12.79 10.40 15.67
N TYR A 245 12.09 9.50 15.00
CA TYR A 245 12.56 8.14 14.72
C TYR A 245 13.59 8.12 13.59
N PRO A 246 14.56 7.19 13.59
CA PRO A 246 15.54 7.07 12.50
C PRO A 246 14.87 6.63 11.19
N PHE A 247 13.85 5.77 11.26
CA PHE A 247 13.10 5.24 10.14
C PHE A 247 11.59 5.37 10.34
N TYR A 248 10.84 5.52 9.25
CA TYR A 248 9.37 5.48 9.28
C TYR A 248 8.85 4.14 9.80
N MET A 249 9.45 3.02 9.39
CA MET A 249 9.03 1.70 9.82
C MET A 249 9.07 1.54 11.34
N GLU A 250 10.12 2.03 12.03
CA GLU A 250 10.16 1.98 13.51
C GLU A 250 9.04 2.81 14.12
N LYS A 251 8.82 4.02 13.61
CA LYS A 251 7.71 4.87 14.04
C LYS A 251 6.38 4.15 13.87
N GLU A 252 6.13 3.59 12.68
CA GLU A 252 4.88 2.91 12.33
C GLU A 252 4.65 1.64 13.15
N ILE A 253 5.72 0.89 13.50
CA ILE A 253 5.64 -0.20 14.47
C ILE A 253 5.26 0.33 15.86
N CYS A 254 5.86 1.43 16.30
CA CYS A 254 5.59 2.03 17.61
C CYS A 254 4.20 2.70 17.69
N GLU A 255 3.58 3.06 16.58
CA GLU A 255 2.23 3.62 16.50
C GLU A 255 1.11 2.57 16.64
N GLN A 256 1.43 1.28 16.52
CA GLN A 256 0.42 0.20 16.48
C GLN A 256 -0.53 0.19 17.68
N PRO A 257 -0.11 0.41 18.94
CA PRO A 257 -1.06 0.49 20.06
C PRO A 257 -2.13 1.58 19.85
N LYS A 258 -1.71 2.77 19.43
CA LYS A 258 -2.59 3.92 19.18
C LYS A 258 -3.59 3.64 18.06
N VAL A 259 -3.11 3.11 16.92
CA VAL A 259 -3.97 2.88 15.76
C VAL A 259 -4.89 1.68 15.95
N LEU A 260 -4.45 0.62 16.63
CA LEU A 260 -5.30 -0.51 17.04
C LEU A 260 -6.45 -0.03 17.91
N LYS A 261 -6.16 0.77 18.96
CA LYS A 261 -7.17 1.36 19.81
C LYS A 261 -8.20 2.14 19.01
N LYS A 262 -7.74 3.07 18.15
CA LYS A 262 -8.62 3.89 17.30
C LYS A 262 -9.50 3.03 16.37
N THR A 263 -8.91 2.00 15.73
CA THR A 263 -9.61 1.10 14.80
C THR A 263 -10.73 0.32 15.49
N ILE A 264 -10.44 -0.17 16.71
CA ILE A 264 -11.35 -1.01 17.50
C ILE A 264 -12.46 -0.16 18.12
N GLU A 265 -12.12 0.88 18.89
CA GLU A 265 -13.08 1.69 19.65
C GLU A 265 -14.11 2.39 18.76
N LYS A 266 -13.73 2.80 17.55
CA LYS A 266 -14.64 3.43 16.59
C LYS A 266 -15.85 2.56 16.26
N ARG A 267 -15.74 1.23 16.36
CA ARG A 267 -16.73 0.26 15.88
C ARG A 267 -17.30 -0.62 16.96
N ILE A 268 -17.31 -0.13 18.18
CA ILE A 268 -17.92 -0.81 19.32
C ILE A 268 -18.96 0.11 19.96
N VAL A 269 -20.20 -0.34 20.01
CA VAL A 269 -21.31 0.32 20.70
C VAL A 269 -21.95 -0.72 21.62
N ASP A 270 -22.04 -0.42 22.92
CA ASP A 270 -22.60 -1.32 23.93
C ASP A 270 -22.00 -2.74 23.88
N PHE A 271 -20.67 -2.84 23.77
CA PHE A 271 -19.90 -4.09 23.64
C PHE A 271 -20.24 -4.94 22.40
N LEU A 272 -20.92 -4.37 21.42
CA LEU A 272 -21.22 -5.03 20.14
C LEU A 272 -20.53 -4.32 18.97
N PRO A 273 -20.07 -5.06 17.96
CA PRO A 273 -19.52 -4.45 16.75
C PRO A 273 -20.61 -3.71 15.97
N ASP A 274 -20.31 -2.47 15.59
CA ASP A 274 -21.21 -1.60 14.85
C ASP A 274 -20.51 -0.98 13.62
N PHE A 275 -21.08 -1.21 12.44
CA PHE A 275 -20.56 -0.69 11.16
C PHE A 275 -21.53 0.31 10.50
N ARG A 276 -22.52 0.84 11.24
CA ARG A 276 -23.48 1.81 10.70
C ARG A 276 -22.82 3.11 10.26
N ASP A 277 -21.78 3.55 10.97
CA ASP A 277 -20.98 4.72 10.59
C ASP A 277 -20.14 4.49 9.32
N ASP A 278 -19.86 3.23 8.96
CA ASP A 278 -19.26 2.85 7.69
C ASP A 278 -20.32 2.64 6.58
N GLY A 279 -21.62 2.91 6.84
CA GLY A 279 -22.72 2.73 5.91
C GLY A 279 -23.12 1.27 5.66
N ILE A 280 -22.78 0.36 6.58
CA ILE A 280 -23.00 -1.08 6.44
C ILE A 280 -24.08 -1.53 7.42
N ASP A 281 -25.16 -2.08 6.90
CA ASP A 281 -26.19 -2.72 7.69
C ASP A 281 -25.98 -4.23 7.86
N ASP A 282 -26.71 -4.82 8.80
CA ASP A 282 -26.59 -6.21 9.16
C ASP A 282 -26.93 -7.20 8.03
N SER A 283 -27.66 -6.77 7.00
CA SER A 283 -28.08 -7.64 5.88
C SER A 283 -26.92 -8.13 5.05
N LEU A 284 -25.84 -7.34 4.93
CA LEU A 284 -24.62 -7.74 4.24
C LEU A 284 -24.04 -9.04 4.84
N PHE A 285 -23.95 -9.08 6.16
CA PHE A 285 -23.35 -10.19 6.90
C PHE A 285 -24.33 -11.37 7.10
N LYS A 286 -25.63 -11.07 7.19
CA LYS A 286 -26.66 -12.09 7.38
C LYS A 286 -26.84 -12.97 6.16
N ASN A 287 -26.76 -12.39 4.97
CA ASN A 287 -27.16 -13.04 3.73
C ASN A 287 -25.99 -13.71 2.97
N CYS A 288 -24.73 -13.47 3.33
CA CYS A 288 -23.61 -14.11 2.64
C CYS A 288 -23.53 -15.60 2.99
N ARG A 289 -23.40 -16.46 1.97
CA ARG A 289 -23.24 -17.90 2.12
C ARG A 289 -21.78 -18.28 2.41
N ASP A 290 -20.87 -17.64 1.71
CA ASP A 290 -19.43 -17.82 1.80
C ASP A 290 -18.73 -16.46 1.63
N ILE A 291 -17.45 -16.42 2.00
CA ILE A 291 -16.62 -15.21 1.91
C ILE A 291 -15.42 -15.52 1.04
N SER A 292 -15.09 -14.60 0.12
CA SER A 292 -13.88 -14.64 -0.67
C SER A 292 -13.04 -13.39 -0.38
N VAL A 293 -11.88 -13.58 0.27
CA VAL A 293 -10.92 -12.51 0.53
C VAL A 293 -9.94 -12.43 -0.62
N ILE A 294 -9.76 -11.25 -1.19
CA ILE A 294 -8.87 -11.00 -2.34
C ILE A 294 -7.86 -9.93 -1.95
N ALA A 295 -6.58 -10.25 -2.03
CA ALA A 295 -5.51 -9.33 -1.67
C ALA A 295 -4.15 -9.76 -2.21
N CYS A 296 -3.14 -8.88 -2.08
CA CYS A 296 -1.73 -9.15 -2.37
C CYS A 296 -0.87 -9.05 -1.11
N GLY A 297 0.19 -9.88 -1.02
CA GLY A 297 1.24 -9.78 -0.01
C GLY A 297 0.73 -9.72 1.43
N THR A 298 1.16 -8.71 2.18
CA THR A 298 0.79 -8.46 3.58
C THR A 298 -0.73 -8.45 3.82
N ALA A 299 -1.49 -7.83 2.92
CA ALA A 299 -2.95 -7.78 3.03
C ALA A 299 -3.59 -9.18 2.85
N MET A 300 -3.01 -10.04 2.00
CA MET A 300 -3.43 -11.43 1.87
C MET A 300 -3.15 -12.21 3.16
N HIS A 301 -2.02 -11.98 3.81
CA HIS A 301 -1.72 -12.60 5.11
C HIS A 301 -2.71 -12.17 6.20
N ALA A 302 -3.16 -10.91 6.20
CA ALA A 302 -4.26 -10.48 7.09
C ALA A 302 -5.56 -11.23 6.78
N GLY A 303 -5.84 -11.48 5.50
CA GLY A 303 -6.96 -12.31 5.05
C GLY A 303 -6.88 -13.77 5.54
N LEU A 304 -5.67 -14.34 5.61
CA LEU A 304 -5.48 -15.70 6.15
C LEU A 304 -5.80 -15.79 7.65
N ILE A 305 -5.46 -14.74 8.42
CA ILE A 305 -5.89 -14.62 9.82
C ILE A 305 -7.42 -14.53 9.89
N GLY A 306 -8.02 -13.63 9.08
CA GLY A 306 -9.47 -13.47 8.98
C GLY A 306 -10.18 -14.78 8.64
N LYS A 307 -9.65 -15.56 7.67
CA LYS A 307 -10.15 -16.89 7.33
C LYS A 307 -10.20 -17.80 8.56
N HIS A 308 -9.07 -17.92 9.25
CA HIS A 308 -8.98 -18.81 10.41
C HIS A 308 -10.02 -18.47 11.48
N ILE A 309 -10.14 -17.20 11.83
CA ILE A 309 -11.05 -16.75 12.90
C ILE A 309 -12.53 -16.86 12.48
N ILE A 310 -12.88 -16.46 11.24
CA ILE A 310 -14.25 -16.53 10.75
C ILE A 310 -14.72 -17.98 10.64
N GLU A 311 -13.90 -18.87 10.06
CA GLU A 311 -14.27 -20.29 9.92
C GLU A 311 -14.46 -20.95 11.28
N ASN A 312 -13.57 -20.72 12.24
CA ASN A 312 -13.63 -21.32 13.56
C ASN A 312 -14.81 -20.77 14.41
N THR A 313 -15.11 -19.47 14.32
CA THR A 313 -16.12 -18.85 15.17
C THR A 313 -17.51 -18.86 14.53
N CYS A 314 -17.60 -18.67 13.20
CA CYS A 314 -18.87 -18.46 12.50
C CYS A 314 -19.31 -19.68 11.68
N GLU A 315 -18.43 -20.67 11.43
CA GLU A 315 -18.65 -21.82 10.54
C GLU A 315 -19.10 -21.41 9.13
N ILE A 316 -18.50 -20.30 8.61
CA ILE A 316 -18.73 -19.81 7.27
C ILE A 316 -17.48 -20.12 6.45
N PRO A 317 -17.59 -20.77 5.27
CA PRO A 317 -16.44 -21.01 4.42
C PRO A 317 -15.79 -19.70 3.96
N VAL A 318 -14.47 -19.60 4.10
CA VAL A 318 -13.68 -18.45 3.66
C VAL A 318 -12.56 -18.90 2.73
N ASN A 319 -12.55 -18.40 1.50
CA ASN A 319 -11.45 -18.58 0.57
C ASN A 319 -10.57 -17.32 0.55
N VAL A 320 -9.27 -17.51 0.54
CA VAL A 320 -8.31 -16.39 0.39
C VAL A 320 -7.55 -16.57 -0.91
N TYR A 321 -7.59 -15.55 -1.76
CA TYR A 321 -6.98 -15.59 -3.09
C TYR A 321 -5.89 -14.53 -3.21
N MET A 322 -4.79 -14.90 -3.86
CA MET A 322 -3.88 -13.91 -4.43
C MET A 322 -4.61 -13.17 -5.55
N ALA A 323 -4.61 -11.84 -5.48
CA ALA A 323 -5.39 -11.04 -6.42
C ALA A 323 -4.91 -11.23 -7.87
N SER A 324 -3.60 -11.34 -8.10
CA SER A 324 -2.99 -11.61 -9.42
C SER A 324 -3.46 -12.92 -10.07
N GLU A 325 -3.84 -13.93 -9.26
CA GLU A 325 -4.27 -15.25 -9.76
C GLU A 325 -5.78 -15.43 -9.78
N PHE A 326 -6.51 -14.51 -9.11
CA PHE A 326 -7.95 -14.66 -8.88
C PHE A 326 -8.76 -14.83 -10.17
N ILE A 327 -8.53 -13.95 -11.14
CA ILE A 327 -9.29 -13.96 -12.41
C ILE A 327 -9.00 -15.24 -13.21
N TYR A 328 -7.74 -15.68 -13.19
CA TYR A 328 -7.28 -16.84 -13.98
C TYR A 328 -7.65 -18.18 -13.35
N SER A 329 -7.91 -18.21 -12.04
CA SER A 329 -8.32 -19.44 -11.33
C SER A 329 -9.79 -19.81 -11.51
N ASN A 330 -10.60 -19.01 -12.24
CA ASN A 330 -12.05 -19.19 -12.39
C ASN A 330 -12.78 -19.45 -11.05
N PRO A 331 -12.67 -18.53 -10.08
CA PRO A 331 -13.25 -18.75 -8.76
C PRO A 331 -14.77 -18.91 -8.82
N ILE A 332 -15.31 -19.74 -7.93
CA ILE A 332 -16.76 -19.94 -7.80
C ILE A 332 -17.34 -18.76 -7.01
N ILE A 333 -17.74 -17.73 -7.73
CA ILE A 333 -18.30 -16.49 -7.18
C ILE A 333 -19.72 -16.30 -7.71
N ASN A 334 -20.63 -15.89 -6.84
CA ASN A 334 -22.02 -15.62 -7.18
C ASN A 334 -22.64 -14.56 -6.24
N LYS A 335 -23.92 -14.26 -6.41
CA LYS A 335 -24.63 -13.22 -5.63
C LYS A 335 -24.70 -13.47 -4.11
N ASP A 336 -24.47 -14.70 -3.67
CA ASP A 336 -24.51 -15.12 -2.26
C ASP A 336 -23.10 -15.10 -1.63
N THR A 337 -22.05 -14.83 -2.43
CA THR A 337 -20.67 -14.65 -1.99
C THR A 337 -20.42 -13.21 -1.56
N LEU A 338 -19.89 -13.00 -0.36
CA LEU A 338 -19.31 -11.71 0.06
C LEU A 338 -17.84 -11.68 -0.33
N VAL A 339 -17.48 -10.77 -1.22
CA VAL A 339 -16.09 -10.54 -1.61
C VAL A 339 -15.50 -9.43 -0.75
N ILE A 340 -14.41 -9.72 -0.04
CA ILE A 340 -13.68 -8.76 0.79
C ILE A 340 -12.34 -8.45 0.12
N CYS A 341 -12.19 -7.24 -0.42
CA CYS A 341 -10.95 -6.76 -1.01
C CYS A 341 -10.12 -6.02 0.05
N VAL A 342 -8.89 -6.48 0.29
CA VAL A 342 -8.01 -5.88 1.31
C VAL A 342 -6.81 -5.22 0.64
N SER A 343 -6.58 -3.93 0.94
CA SER A 343 -5.43 -3.18 0.42
C SER A 343 -5.11 -1.99 1.31
N GLN A 344 -3.85 -1.80 1.69
CA GLN A 344 -3.44 -0.62 2.46
C GLN A 344 -3.71 0.66 1.66
N SER A 345 -3.24 0.73 0.40
CA SER A 345 -3.37 1.91 -0.45
C SER A 345 -4.73 2.04 -1.12
N GLY A 346 -5.44 0.91 -1.32
CA GLY A 346 -6.63 0.85 -2.16
C GLY A 346 -6.39 1.13 -3.65
N GLU A 347 -5.12 1.06 -4.09
CA GLU A 347 -4.69 1.32 -5.47
C GLU A 347 -3.97 0.13 -6.11
N THR A 348 -3.98 -1.05 -5.47
CA THR A 348 -3.36 -2.27 -6.01
C THR A 348 -4.16 -2.74 -7.22
N ILE A 349 -3.53 -2.72 -8.41
CA ILE A 349 -4.22 -2.99 -9.67
C ILE A 349 -4.84 -4.39 -9.72
N ASP A 350 -4.07 -5.43 -9.36
CA ASP A 350 -4.58 -6.80 -9.33
C ASP A 350 -5.83 -6.94 -8.48
N THR A 351 -5.84 -6.29 -7.29
CA THR A 351 -7.00 -6.32 -6.38
C THR A 351 -8.19 -5.57 -6.97
N LEU A 352 -7.95 -4.47 -7.68
CA LEU A 352 -8.99 -3.69 -8.34
C LEU A 352 -9.64 -4.47 -9.51
N GLU A 353 -8.83 -5.12 -10.33
CA GLU A 353 -9.34 -5.92 -11.46
C GLU A 353 -10.08 -7.18 -10.95
N ALA A 354 -9.56 -7.83 -9.91
CA ALA A 354 -10.24 -8.93 -9.25
C ALA A 354 -11.59 -8.51 -8.65
N LEU A 355 -11.68 -7.31 -8.04
CA LEU A 355 -12.93 -6.73 -7.55
C LEU A 355 -13.95 -6.55 -8.69
N LYS A 356 -13.55 -5.91 -9.79
CA LYS A 356 -14.41 -5.71 -10.97
C LYS A 356 -14.92 -7.03 -11.53
N TYR A 357 -14.03 -8.03 -11.60
CA TYR A 357 -14.40 -9.38 -12.03
C TYR A 357 -15.46 -10.01 -11.12
N ALA A 358 -15.27 -9.94 -9.79
CA ALA A 358 -16.21 -10.49 -8.82
C ALA A 358 -17.59 -9.79 -8.91
N GLN A 359 -17.61 -8.47 -9.05
CA GLN A 359 -18.86 -7.69 -9.24
C GLN A 359 -19.60 -8.09 -10.53
N LYS A 360 -18.89 -8.35 -11.64
CA LYS A 360 -19.49 -8.87 -12.88
C LYS A 360 -20.14 -10.25 -12.69
N LYS A 361 -19.69 -11.04 -11.71
CA LYS A 361 -20.31 -12.31 -11.32
C LYS A 361 -21.48 -12.15 -10.35
N GLY A 362 -21.80 -10.91 -9.96
CA GLY A 362 -22.93 -10.56 -9.10
C GLY A 362 -22.64 -10.60 -7.60
N ALA A 363 -21.39 -10.78 -7.18
CA ALA A 363 -21.01 -10.77 -5.76
C ALA A 363 -21.15 -9.37 -5.17
N LYS A 364 -21.51 -9.29 -3.88
CA LYS A 364 -21.40 -8.07 -3.08
C LYS A 364 -19.96 -7.89 -2.64
N SER A 365 -19.50 -6.65 -2.66
CA SER A 365 -18.11 -6.30 -2.38
C SER A 365 -17.97 -5.39 -1.16
N LEU A 366 -16.99 -5.72 -0.31
CA LEU A 366 -16.56 -4.94 0.85
C LEU A 366 -15.07 -4.65 0.72
N ALA A 367 -14.66 -3.38 0.74
CA ALA A 367 -13.26 -3.00 0.81
C ALA A 367 -12.81 -2.80 2.25
N ILE A 368 -11.64 -3.32 2.60
CA ILE A 368 -10.89 -2.97 3.82
C ILE A 368 -9.65 -2.21 3.34
N VAL A 369 -9.65 -0.88 3.45
CA VAL A 369 -8.59 -0.02 2.92
C VAL A 369 -8.22 1.07 3.92
N ASN A 370 -7.02 1.64 3.78
CA ASN A 370 -6.59 2.72 4.67
C ASN A 370 -6.74 4.11 4.02
N VAL A 371 -6.61 4.21 2.69
CA VAL A 371 -6.64 5.49 1.98
C VAL A 371 -8.05 5.82 1.52
N LYS A 372 -8.59 6.93 2.04
CA LYS A 372 -9.93 7.43 1.67
C LYS A 372 -9.97 7.88 0.21
N GLY A 373 -11.08 7.52 -0.48
CA GLY A 373 -11.29 7.87 -1.87
C GLY A 373 -10.37 7.13 -2.87
N SER A 374 -9.70 6.06 -2.44
CA SER A 374 -8.90 5.20 -3.32
C SER A 374 -9.76 4.46 -4.35
N SER A 375 -9.13 3.93 -5.41
CA SER A 375 -9.84 3.27 -6.51
C SER A 375 -10.66 2.07 -6.06
N ILE A 376 -10.11 1.21 -5.20
CA ILE A 376 -10.84 0.08 -4.63
C ILE A 376 -11.99 0.56 -3.75
N ALA A 377 -11.79 1.63 -2.95
CA ALA A 377 -12.86 2.20 -2.13
C ALA A 377 -14.03 2.73 -2.97
N ARG A 378 -13.74 3.44 -4.06
CA ARG A 378 -14.79 3.98 -4.95
C ARG A 378 -15.54 2.91 -5.75
N GLN A 379 -14.86 1.79 -6.05
CA GLN A 379 -15.42 0.70 -6.85
C GLN A 379 -16.27 -0.25 -6.01
N SER A 380 -15.98 -0.40 -4.71
CA SER A 380 -16.66 -1.36 -3.83
C SER A 380 -18.07 -0.90 -3.44
N ASP A 381 -18.99 -1.85 -3.22
CA ASP A 381 -20.33 -1.55 -2.70
C ASP A 381 -20.28 -0.99 -1.28
N PHE A 382 -19.35 -1.47 -0.45
CA PHE A 382 -19.14 -1.07 0.95
C PHE A 382 -17.67 -0.88 1.25
N VAL A 383 -17.35 0.00 2.20
CA VAL A 383 -15.96 0.32 2.56
C VAL A 383 -15.78 0.44 4.07
N ILE A 384 -14.78 -0.24 4.60
CA ILE A 384 -14.27 -0.06 5.96
C ILE A 384 -12.88 0.55 5.88
N TYR A 385 -12.68 1.75 6.44
CA TYR A 385 -11.36 2.36 6.55
C TYR A 385 -10.66 1.90 7.84
N THR A 386 -9.39 1.49 7.73
CA THR A 386 -8.64 0.90 8.86
C THR A 386 -8.22 1.91 9.93
N GLU A 387 -8.28 3.21 9.65
CA GLU A 387 -7.88 4.29 10.58
C GLU A 387 -6.40 4.23 11.02
N ALA A 388 -5.53 3.56 10.25
CA ALA A 388 -4.11 3.42 10.57
C ALA A 388 -3.30 4.72 10.40
N GLY A 389 -3.91 5.76 9.78
CA GLY A 389 -3.19 6.98 9.39
C GLY A 389 -2.18 6.74 8.26
N PRO A 390 -1.31 7.71 7.94
CA PRO A 390 -0.34 7.56 6.87
C PRO A 390 0.69 6.48 7.20
N GLU A 391 0.96 5.58 6.25
CA GLU A 391 2.00 4.56 6.32
C GLU A 391 2.95 4.76 5.14
N ILE A 392 4.19 5.18 5.44
CA ILE A 392 5.18 5.68 4.48
C ILE A 392 6.24 4.61 4.14
N ALA A 393 6.69 3.85 5.14
CA ALA A 393 7.65 2.76 4.92
C ALA A 393 7.10 1.80 3.86
N VAL A 394 7.95 1.36 2.93
CA VAL A 394 7.52 0.46 1.84
C VAL A 394 6.96 -0.83 2.39
N ALA A 395 7.64 -1.46 3.34
CA ALA A 395 7.16 -2.64 4.04
C ALA A 395 6.03 -2.26 5.01
N SER A 396 4.84 -2.81 4.82
CA SER A 396 3.66 -2.52 5.62
C SER A 396 3.75 -3.12 7.03
N THR A 397 3.30 -2.39 8.04
CA THR A 397 3.32 -2.82 9.46
C THR A 397 2.00 -2.56 10.17
N LYS A 398 1.69 -1.30 10.52
CA LYS A 398 0.47 -0.92 11.23
C LYS A 398 -0.80 -1.14 10.41
N ALA A 399 -0.72 -1.04 9.08
CA ALA A 399 -1.87 -1.33 8.24
C ALA A 399 -2.27 -2.81 8.33
N TYR A 400 -1.31 -3.73 8.40
CA TYR A 400 -1.59 -5.16 8.61
C TYR A 400 -2.34 -5.40 9.92
N THR A 401 -1.85 -4.90 11.04
CA THR A 401 -2.47 -5.16 12.34
C THR A 401 -3.86 -4.54 12.46
N THR A 402 -4.09 -3.38 11.83
CA THR A 402 -5.44 -2.78 11.77
C THR A 402 -6.38 -3.55 10.83
N GLN A 403 -5.89 -4.11 9.72
CA GLN A 403 -6.67 -5.02 8.86
C GLN A 403 -7.09 -6.28 9.63
N VAL A 404 -6.18 -6.88 10.39
CA VAL A 404 -6.49 -8.02 11.27
C VAL A 404 -7.53 -7.64 12.32
N ALA A 405 -7.42 -6.46 12.95
CA ALA A 405 -8.41 -5.97 13.92
C ALA A 405 -9.81 -5.80 13.29
N ILE A 406 -9.90 -5.36 12.04
CA ILE A 406 -11.16 -5.30 11.29
C ILE A 406 -11.74 -6.70 11.07
N PHE A 407 -10.92 -7.71 10.74
CA PHE A 407 -11.39 -9.08 10.62
C PHE A 407 -11.95 -9.63 11.94
N TYR A 408 -11.35 -9.30 13.09
CA TYR A 408 -11.93 -9.65 14.40
C TYR A 408 -13.30 -9.00 14.62
N LEU A 409 -13.45 -7.71 14.30
CA LEU A 409 -14.72 -6.99 14.41
C LEU A 409 -15.79 -7.59 13.48
N ILE A 410 -15.44 -7.90 12.22
CA ILE A 410 -16.33 -8.60 11.27
C ILE A 410 -16.74 -9.98 11.82
N THR A 411 -15.79 -10.73 12.37
CA THR A 411 -16.06 -12.05 12.96
C THR A 411 -17.05 -11.93 14.12
N ALA A 412 -16.83 -11.01 15.05
CA ALA A 412 -17.75 -10.80 16.18
C ALA A 412 -19.15 -10.39 15.70
N LYS A 413 -19.25 -9.55 14.66
CA LYS A 413 -20.52 -9.14 14.04
C LYS A 413 -21.24 -10.33 13.39
N LEU A 414 -20.53 -11.09 12.56
CA LEU A 414 -21.05 -12.31 11.92
C LEU A 414 -21.54 -13.33 12.95
N ALA A 415 -20.73 -13.60 13.98
CA ALA A 415 -21.07 -14.55 15.03
C ALA A 415 -22.35 -14.15 15.80
N TYR A 416 -22.50 -12.84 16.08
CA TYR A 416 -23.70 -12.31 16.74
C TYR A 416 -24.94 -12.43 15.87
N ILE A 417 -24.90 -11.90 14.65
CA ILE A 417 -26.04 -11.89 13.72
C ILE A 417 -26.50 -13.30 13.38
N ARG A 418 -25.56 -14.24 13.23
CA ARG A 418 -25.84 -15.65 12.91
C ARG A 418 -26.08 -16.52 14.12
N LYS A 419 -26.15 -15.92 15.32
CA LYS A 419 -26.44 -16.60 16.59
C LYS A 419 -25.43 -17.72 16.92
N LYS A 420 -24.18 -17.61 16.44
CA LYS A 420 -23.07 -18.48 16.84
C LYS A 420 -22.53 -18.11 18.22
N LEU A 421 -22.55 -16.81 18.54
CA LEU A 421 -22.30 -16.27 19.86
C LEU A 421 -23.54 -15.48 20.31
N ASN A 422 -23.90 -15.64 21.60
CA ASN A 422 -24.86 -14.75 22.24
C ASN A 422 -24.19 -13.45 22.67
N TYR A 423 -24.92 -12.52 23.27
CA TYR A 423 -24.41 -11.23 23.73
C TYR A 423 -23.18 -11.38 24.66
N GLU A 424 -23.25 -12.30 25.63
CA GLU A 424 -22.14 -12.56 26.57
C GLU A 424 -20.90 -13.09 25.84
N GLY A 425 -21.07 -14.01 24.89
CA GLY A 425 -19.98 -14.55 24.08
C GLY A 425 -19.31 -13.47 23.22
N VAL A 426 -20.10 -12.57 22.59
CA VAL A 426 -19.56 -11.46 21.83
C VAL A 426 -18.85 -10.45 22.73
N THR A 427 -19.43 -10.13 23.90
CA THR A 427 -18.80 -9.24 24.88
C THR A 427 -17.44 -9.79 25.32
N LYS A 428 -17.35 -11.11 25.59
CA LYS A 428 -16.06 -11.74 25.92
C LYS A 428 -15.06 -11.62 24.77
N PHE A 429 -15.50 -11.85 23.54
CA PHE A 429 -14.65 -11.70 22.34
C PHE A 429 -14.15 -10.27 22.18
N ILE A 430 -15.02 -9.28 22.35
CA ILE A 430 -14.64 -7.85 22.27
C ILE A 430 -13.68 -7.47 23.39
N ASN A 431 -13.89 -7.93 24.62
CA ASN A 431 -12.96 -7.68 25.73
C ASN A 431 -11.55 -8.25 25.45
N GLU A 432 -11.44 -9.39 24.76
CA GLU A 432 -10.13 -9.89 24.32
C GLU A 432 -9.52 -9.01 23.22
N LEU A 433 -10.33 -8.58 22.25
CA LEU A 433 -9.90 -7.67 21.19
C LEU A 433 -9.36 -6.33 21.75
N GLU A 434 -10.02 -5.78 22.75
CA GLU A 434 -9.62 -4.52 23.41
C GLU A 434 -8.31 -4.63 24.21
N LYS A 435 -7.79 -5.83 24.45
CA LYS A 435 -6.46 -6.04 25.04
C LYS A 435 -5.32 -5.91 24.04
N LEU A 436 -5.58 -5.94 22.72
CA LEU A 436 -4.53 -5.88 21.71
C LEU A 436 -3.63 -4.63 21.82
N PRO A 437 -4.15 -3.41 22.04
CA PRO A 437 -3.30 -2.23 22.22
C PRO A 437 -2.31 -2.39 23.38
N SER A 438 -2.77 -2.88 24.54
CA SER A 438 -1.89 -3.06 25.72
C SER A 438 -0.86 -4.18 25.52
N ALA A 439 -1.24 -5.25 24.81
CA ALA A 439 -0.32 -6.32 24.43
C ALA A 439 0.77 -5.83 23.45
N ALA A 440 0.41 -4.95 22.53
CA ALA A 440 1.38 -4.28 21.64
C ALA A 440 2.34 -3.38 22.43
N GLU A 441 1.82 -2.60 23.40
CA GLU A 441 2.67 -1.77 24.29
C GLU A 441 3.68 -2.61 25.09
N ASP A 442 3.27 -3.77 25.61
CA ASP A 442 4.16 -4.66 26.36
C ASP A 442 5.35 -5.11 25.50
N ILE A 443 5.09 -5.49 24.26
CA ILE A 443 6.15 -5.86 23.31
C ILE A 443 7.09 -4.68 23.02
N LEU A 444 6.53 -3.50 22.77
CA LEU A 444 7.31 -2.29 22.47
C LEU A 444 8.21 -1.87 23.63
N LYS A 445 7.76 -2.02 24.88
CA LYS A 445 8.58 -1.77 26.08
C LYS A 445 9.77 -2.70 26.16
N ARG A 446 9.67 -3.89 25.58
CA ARG A 446 10.69 -4.94 25.57
C ARG A 446 11.44 -5.07 24.24
N LYS A 447 11.37 -4.07 23.36
CA LYS A 447 11.99 -4.08 22.03
C LYS A 447 13.50 -4.35 22.04
N ASN A 448 14.22 -3.98 23.12
CA ASN A 448 15.64 -4.24 23.27
C ASN A 448 15.97 -5.74 23.41
N GLU A 449 15.08 -6.56 23.99
CA GLU A 449 15.24 -8.02 24.04
C GLU A 449 15.20 -8.59 22.63
N ILE A 450 14.26 -8.13 21.80
CA ILE A 450 14.12 -8.53 20.39
C ILE A 450 15.34 -8.07 19.58
N HIS A 451 15.88 -6.88 19.84
CA HIS A 451 17.10 -6.39 19.21
C HIS A 451 18.29 -7.31 19.48
N LEU A 452 18.43 -7.84 20.70
CA LEU A 452 19.48 -8.82 21.00
C LEU A 452 19.30 -10.12 20.22
N LEU A 453 18.06 -10.56 19.98
CA LEU A 453 17.78 -11.75 19.17
C LEU A 453 18.08 -11.50 17.68
N ALA A 454 17.82 -10.30 17.17
CA ALA A 454 18.12 -9.94 15.80
C ALA A 454 19.60 -10.12 15.44
N LYS A 455 20.51 -9.88 16.39
CA LYS A 455 21.96 -10.07 16.20
C LYS A 455 22.35 -11.49 15.81
N LYS A 456 21.56 -12.51 16.19
CA LYS A 456 21.81 -13.91 15.81
C LYS A 456 21.57 -14.17 14.31
N LEU A 457 20.89 -13.27 13.61
CA LEU A 457 20.55 -13.41 12.19
C LEU A 457 21.45 -12.61 11.25
N LEU A 458 22.32 -11.73 11.75
CA LEU A 458 23.06 -10.76 10.93
C LEU A 458 23.99 -11.40 9.90
N SER A 459 24.60 -12.53 10.24
CA SER A 459 25.54 -13.26 9.37
C SER A 459 24.89 -14.30 8.47
N ASN A 460 23.56 -14.49 8.59
CA ASN A 460 22.86 -15.54 7.88
C ASN A 460 22.25 -15.00 6.57
N GLU A 461 22.27 -15.82 5.53
CA GLU A 461 21.61 -15.54 4.25
C GLU A 461 20.25 -16.23 4.13
N HIS A 462 20.02 -17.27 4.93
CA HIS A 462 18.78 -18.05 4.92
C HIS A 462 18.24 -18.22 6.34
N THR A 463 16.94 -18.28 6.50
CA THR A 463 16.26 -18.63 7.75
C THR A 463 14.93 -19.32 7.48
N PHE A 464 14.55 -20.23 8.37
CA PHE A 464 13.25 -20.88 8.33
C PHE A 464 12.39 -20.40 9.49
N MET A 465 11.07 -20.36 9.27
CA MET A 465 10.11 -20.03 10.30
C MET A 465 9.08 -21.16 10.41
N ILE A 466 8.80 -21.63 11.63
CA ILE A 466 7.91 -22.77 11.84
C ILE A 466 6.82 -22.47 12.87
N GLY A 467 5.57 -22.75 12.53
CA GLY A 467 4.41 -22.57 13.39
C GLY A 467 3.25 -23.51 13.02
N ARG A 468 2.27 -23.62 13.89
CA ARG A 468 1.07 -24.43 13.67
C ARG A 468 -0.21 -23.63 13.90
N GLY A 469 -1.29 -23.98 13.21
CA GLY A 469 -2.56 -23.28 13.32
C GLY A 469 -2.38 -21.81 12.95
N LEU A 470 -2.85 -20.89 13.78
CA LEU A 470 -2.76 -19.45 13.58
C LEU A 470 -1.32 -18.91 13.56
N ASP A 471 -0.36 -19.64 14.14
CA ASP A 471 1.07 -19.25 14.11
C ASP A 471 1.63 -19.30 12.68
N TYR A 472 1.17 -20.22 11.82
CA TYR A 472 1.68 -20.34 10.46
C TYR A 472 1.40 -19.11 9.59
N PRO A 473 0.15 -18.63 9.44
CA PRO A 473 -0.10 -17.41 8.68
C PRO A 473 0.55 -16.15 9.31
N SER A 474 0.74 -16.11 10.62
CA SER A 474 1.51 -15.04 11.29
C SER A 474 2.98 -15.06 10.87
N LEU A 475 3.56 -16.24 10.71
CA LEU A 475 4.94 -16.39 10.24
C LEU A 475 5.11 -16.14 8.74
N LEU A 476 4.09 -16.36 7.91
CA LEU A 476 4.13 -15.93 6.51
C LEU A 476 4.36 -14.42 6.41
N GLU A 477 3.67 -13.64 7.23
CA GLU A 477 3.87 -12.20 7.30
C GLU A 477 5.25 -11.81 7.83
N ALA A 478 5.70 -12.46 8.90
CA ALA A 478 7.04 -12.23 9.46
C ALA A 478 8.16 -12.54 8.45
N SER A 479 8.04 -13.66 7.74
CA SER A 479 8.97 -14.06 6.69
C SER A 479 9.00 -13.04 5.54
N LEU A 480 7.83 -12.53 5.14
CA LEU A 480 7.74 -11.48 4.13
C LEU A 480 8.48 -10.22 4.59
N LYS A 481 8.25 -9.74 5.81
CA LYS A 481 8.94 -8.56 6.36
C LYS A 481 10.46 -8.76 6.38
N LEU A 482 10.92 -9.92 6.82
CA LEU A 482 12.37 -10.19 6.87
C LEU A 482 12.98 -10.18 5.47
N LYS A 483 12.34 -10.81 4.47
CA LYS A 483 12.79 -10.80 3.07
C LYS A 483 12.86 -9.38 2.49
N GLU A 484 11.79 -8.61 2.67
CA GLU A 484 11.64 -7.29 2.07
C GLU A 484 12.75 -6.32 2.48
N ILE A 485 13.09 -6.28 3.78
CA ILE A 485 13.95 -5.21 4.31
C ILE A 485 15.37 -5.67 4.63
N SER A 486 15.61 -6.95 4.94
CA SER A 486 16.94 -7.45 5.30
C SER A 486 17.63 -8.24 4.20
N TYR A 487 16.87 -8.61 3.14
CA TYR A 487 17.29 -9.44 2.03
C TYR A 487 17.75 -10.86 2.42
N ILE A 488 17.47 -11.29 3.65
CA ILE A 488 17.64 -12.68 4.08
C ILE A 488 16.54 -13.51 3.40
N HIS A 489 16.92 -14.57 2.70
CA HIS A 489 15.94 -15.53 2.17
C HIS A 489 15.26 -16.24 3.35
N SER A 490 13.97 -16.01 3.50
CA SER A 490 13.18 -16.53 4.61
C SER A 490 11.96 -17.29 4.10
N GLU A 491 11.72 -18.47 4.65
CA GLU A 491 10.54 -19.27 4.36
C GLU A 491 9.80 -19.68 5.62
N ALA A 492 8.48 -19.49 5.61
CA ALA A 492 7.61 -19.93 6.69
C ALA A 492 6.86 -21.21 6.30
N PHE A 493 6.84 -22.19 7.23
CA PHE A 493 6.21 -23.48 7.04
C PHE A 493 5.21 -23.78 8.15
N ALA A 494 4.09 -24.41 7.80
CA ALA A 494 3.36 -25.18 8.77
C ALA A 494 4.29 -26.27 9.29
N SER A 495 4.57 -26.28 10.60
CA SER A 495 5.68 -27.07 11.18
C SER A 495 5.66 -28.56 10.81
N GLY A 496 4.46 -29.13 10.63
CA GLY A 496 4.30 -30.53 10.20
C GLY A 496 4.77 -30.78 8.77
N GLU A 497 4.61 -29.78 7.90
CA GLU A 497 4.94 -29.85 6.47
C GLU A 497 6.45 -29.87 6.22
N LEU A 498 7.24 -29.35 7.17
CA LEU A 498 8.70 -29.33 7.06
C LEU A 498 9.27 -30.74 6.78
N LYS A 499 8.64 -31.80 7.31
CA LYS A 499 9.07 -33.19 7.12
C LYS A 499 8.92 -33.72 5.70
N HIS A 500 8.06 -33.09 4.90
CA HIS A 500 7.71 -33.57 3.56
C HIS A 500 8.64 -32.99 2.47
N GLY A 501 9.88 -32.70 2.83
CA GLY A 501 10.94 -32.30 1.89
C GLY A 501 11.91 -31.28 2.48
N THR A 502 11.40 -30.13 2.92
CA THR A 502 12.18 -28.94 3.27
C THR A 502 13.13 -29.15 4.44
N ILE A 503 12.86 -30.11 5.35
CA ILE A 503 13.75 -30.45 6.47
C ILE A 503 15.15 -30.88 6.01
N ALA A 504 15.31 -31.30 4.74
CA ALA A 504 16.59 -31.61 4.13
C ALA A 504 17.56 -30.42 4.10
N LEU A 505 17.03 -29.19 4.15
CA LEU A 505 17.80 -27.94 4.17
C LEU A 505 18.27 -27.56 5.59
N ILE A 506 17.76 -28.22 6.62
CA ILE A 506 18.14 -27.93 8.01
C ILE A 506 19.46 -28.66 8.34
N THR A 507 20.50 -27.89 8.52
CA THR A 507 21.86 -28.34 8.87
C THR A 507 22.35 -27.66 10.16
N SER A 508 23.56 -28.02 10.62
CA SER A 508 24.16 -27.39 11.80
C SER A 508 24.30 -25.88 11.62
N GLY A 509 23.77 -25.09 12.56
CA GLY A 509 23.81 -23.64 12.55
C GLY A 509 22.70 -22.97 11.70
N THR A 510 21.84 -23.74 11.01
CA THR A 510 20.70 -23.15 10.28
C THR A 510 19.77 -22.42 11.26
N PRO A 511 19.50 -21.11 11.08
CA PRO A 511 18.59 -20.37 11.94
C PRO A 511 17.14 -20.76 11.66
N VAL A 512 16.41 -21.06 12.73
CA VAL A 512 14.99 -21.39 12.70
C VAL A 512 14.25 -20.54 13.72
N ILE A 513 13.28 -19.75 13.28
CA ILE A 513 12.39 -19.01 14.17
C ILE A 513 11.15 -19.86 14.41
N ALA A 514 10.84 -20.16 15.68
CA ALA A 514 9.68 -20.95 16.05
C ALA A 514 8.68 -20.13 16.87
N LEU A 515 7.43 -20.11 16.40
CA LEU A 515 6.31 -19.48 17.10
C LEU A 515 5.45 -20.56 17.77
N MET A 516 5.09 -20.32 19.04
CA MET A 516 4.26 -21.25 19.82
C MET A 516 3.26 -20.47 20.69
N THR A 517 2.05 -20.23 20.13
CA THR A 517 0.98 -19.49 20.81
C THR A 517 -0.31 -20.28 20.97
N GLN A 518 -0.45 -21.40 20.27
CA GLN A 518 -1.67 -22.19 20.20
C GLN A 518 -1.66 -23.33 21.23
N ARG A 519 -2.45 -23.20 22.30
CA ARG A 519 -2.46 -24.12 23.46
C ARG A 519 -2.69 -25.57 23.08
N TYR A 520 -3.65 -25.83 22.20
CA TYR A 520 -4.01 -27.18 21.77
C TYR A 520 -2.99 -27.83 20.83
N LEU A 521 -2.00 -27.05 20.32
CA LEU A 521 -0.95 -27.52 19.42
C LEU A 521 0.44 -27.61 20.07
N VAL A 522 0.57 -27.25 21.35
CA VAL A 522 1.87 -27.16 22.08
C VAL A 522 2.69 -28.41 21.92
N THR A 523 2.14 -29.58 22.23
CA THR A 523 2.87 -30.87 22.15
C THR A 523 3.39 -31.14 20.75
N LYS A 524 2.59 -30.85 19.72
CA LYS A 524 2.97 -31.03 18.31
C LYS A 524 4.05 -30.03 17.89
N GLN A 525 3.92 -28.76 18.32
CA GLN A 525 4.89 -27.72 18.01
C GLN A 525 6.23 -28.00 18.70
N MET A 526 6.21 -28.41 19.97
CA MET A 526 7.42 -28.83 20.70
C MET A 526 8.15 -29.99 20.02
N SER A 527 7.40 -30.98 19.51
CA SER A 527 8.00 -32.10 18.75
C SER A 527 8.73 -31.58 17.50
N ASN A 528 8.12 -30.66 16.74
CA ASN A 528 8.76 -30.11 15.55
C ASN A 528 9.98 -29.23 15.88
N ILE A 529 9.95 -28.47 16.97
CA ILE A 529 11.13 -27.75 17.47
C ILE A 529 12.25 -28.73 17.81
N LYS A 530 11.96 -29.81 18.52
CA LYS A 530 12.96 -30.86 18.87
C LYS A 530 13.54 -31.53 17.61
N GLU A 531 12.74 -31.69 16.55
CA GLU A 531 13.21 -32.27 15.27
C GLU A 531 14.26 -31.39 14.57
N VAL A 532 14.09 -30.08 14.54
CA VAL A 532 15.11 -29.17 13.95
C VAL A 532 16.32 -29.03 14.88
N LEU A 533 16.12 -29.03 16.20
CA LEU A 533 17.20 -29.05 17.19
C LEU A 533 18.09 -30.32 17.08
N SER A 534 17.50 -31.49 16.78
CA SER A 534 18.24 -32.75 16.58
C SER A 534 19.18 -32.68 15.36
N ARG A 535 18.95 -31.75 14.42
CA ARG A 535 19.80 -31.45 13.28
C ARG A 535 20.79 -30.29 13.57
N LYS A 536 20.90 -29.88 14.83
CA LYS A 536 21.75 -28.79 15.29
C LYS A 536 21.37 -27.40 14.68
N ALA A 537 20.10 -27.17 14.38
CA ALA A 537 19.61 -25.85 14.03
C ALA A 537 19.74 -24.87 15.20
N GLU A 538 19.97 -23.60 14.91
CA GLU A 538 19.90 -22.52 15.90
C GLU A 538 18.46 -22.00 15.97
N VAL A 539 17.72 -22.44 17.00
CA VAL A 539 16.31 -22.09 17.15
C VAL A 539 16.15 -20.85 18.01
N ILE A 540 15.40 -19.86 17.49
CA ILE A 540 14.93 -18.68 18.21
C ILE A 540 13.45 -18.86 18.46
N THR A 541 13.02 -18.88 19.72
CA THR A 541 11.65 -19.19 20.09
C THR A 541 10.88 -17.95 20.60
N PHE A 542 9.68 -17.77 20.07
CA PHE A 542 8.69 -16.82 20.55
C PHE A 542 7.51 -17.61 21.13
N ILE A 543 7.32 -17.54 22.45
CA ILE A 543 6.37 -18.40 23.15
C ILE A 543 5.37 -17.54 23.95
N LYS A 544 4.09 -17.84 23.82
CA LYS A 544 3.03 -17.26 24.66
C LYS A 544 3.28 -17.54 26.13
N LYS A 545 3.10 -16.56 27.00
CA LYS A 545 3.45 -16.60 28.42
C LYS A 545 2.92 -17.85 29.13
N SER A 546 1.66 -18.19 28.94
CA SER A 546 1.02 -19.37 29.57
C SER A 546 1.53 -20.73 29.05
N LEU A 547 2.31 -20.74 27.96
CA LEU A 547 2.84 -21.96 27.33
C LEU A 547 4.34 -22.16 27.58
N VAL A 548 4.99 -21.25 28.29
CA VAL A 548 6.40 -21.39 28.67
C VAL A 548 6.57 -22.59 29.59
N ASN A 549 7.50 -23.46 29.25
CA ASN A 549 7.79 -24.69 30.00
C ASN A 549 9.28 -24.99 30.00
N LYS A 550 9.70 -26.02 30.76
CA LYS A 550 11.11 -26.37 30.94
C LYS A 550 11.72 -27.14 29.76
N ASP A 551 10.91 -27.69 28.89
CA ASP A 551 11.34 -28.61 27.84
C ASP A 551 11.88 -27.89 26.60
N ILE A 552 11.50 -26.61 26.40
CA ILE A 552 11.93 -25.77 25.29
C ILE A 552 12.44 -24.44 25.85
N LYS A 553 13.63 -24.05 25.44
CA LYS A 553 14.16 -22.72 25.74
C LYS A 553 13.22 -21.67 25.15
N CYS A 554 12.83 -20.68 25.95
CA CYS A 554 12.07 -19.52 25.50
C CYS A 554 13.02 -18.34 25.37
N ASP A 555 13.21 -17.84 24.13
CA ASP A 555 14.05 -16.69 23.86
C ASP A 555 13.28 -15.38 24.02
N PHE A 556 11.97 -15.34 23.68
CA PHE A 556 11.09 -14.21 23.92
C PHE A 556 9.70 -14.65 24.38
N VAL A 557 9.24 -14.11 25.50
CA VAL A 557 7.91 -14.38 26.05
C VAL A 557 6.91 -13.39 25.47
N LEU A 558 5.93 -13.89 24.73
CA LEU A 558 4.80 -13.10 24.21
C LEU A 558 3.74 -12.88 25.30
N PRO A 559 2.93 -11.79 25.21
CA PRO A 559 1.80 -11.57 26.09
C PRO A 559 0.83 -12.77 26.14
N ASP A 560 -0.03 -12.79 27.12
CA ASP A 560 -1.03 -13.85 27.30
C ASP A 560 -2.44 -13.36 26.95
N LEU A 561 -2.91 -13.70 25.77
CA LEU A 561 -4.27 -13.47 25.26
C LEU A 561 -4.91 -14.81 24.92
N ASP A 562 -6.20 -14.84 24.60
CA ASP A 562 -6.78 -16.04 24.01
C ASP A 562 -6.06 -16.39 22.69
N ASP A 563 -5.96 -17.68 22.37
CA ASP A 563 -5.14 -18.21 21.26
C ASP A 563 -5.45 -17.52 19.93
N ASP A 564 -6.73 -17.22 19.68
CA ASP A 564 -7.22 -16.58 18.44
C ASP A 564 -6.72 -15.14 18.27
N PHE A 565 -6.32 -14.46 19.34
CA PHE A 565 -5.85 -13.06 19.29
C PHE A 565 -4.33 -12.92 19.27
N MET A 566 -3.59 -14.04 19.26
CA MET A 566 -2.14 -14.04 19.32
C MET A 566 -1.45 -13.60 18.01
N ALA A 567 -2.15 -13.53 16.89
CA ALA A 567 -1.57 -13.13 15.61
C ALA A 567 -0.97 -11.70 15.66
N VAL A 568 -1.69 -10.73 16.25
CA VAL A 568 -1.25 -9.33 16.32
C VAL A 568 0.03 -9.17 17.16
N PRO A 569 0.08 -9.58 18.44
CA PRO A 569 1.30 -9.44 19.24
C PRO A 569 2.48 -10.23 18.67
N SER A 570 2.25 -11.41 18.10
CA SER A 570 3.30 -12.20 17.46
C SER A 570 3.95 -11.47 16.28
N VAL A 571 3.11 -10.91 15.40
CA VAL A 571 3.62 -10.19 14.22
C VAL A 571 4.33 -8.90 14.61
N ILE A 572 3.87 -8.15 15.61
CA ILE A 572 4.58 -6.95 16.11
C ILE A 572 5.99 -7.29 16.61
N ALA A 573 6.14 -8.37 17.37
CA ALA A 573 7.45 -8.82 17.83
C ALA A 573 8.37 -9.20 16.66
N LEU A 574 7.83 -9.87 15.63
CA LEU A 574 8.59 -10.32 14.46
C LEU A 574 8.85 -9.16 13.46
N GLN A 575 8.01 -8.15 13.40
CA GLN A 575 8.30 -6.89 12.68
C GLN A 575 9.49 -6.16 13.29
N LEU A 576 9.56 -6.08 14.63
CA LEU A 576 10.72 -5.53 15.33
C LEU A 576 11.98 -6.34 15.05
N LEU A 577 11.89 -7.67 15.04
CA LEU A 577 13.03 -8.55 14.71
C LEU A 577 13.55 -8.23 13.30
N ALA A 578 12.68 -8.18 12.30
CA ALA A 578 13.04 -7.86 10.92
C ALA A 578 13.65 -6.45 10.81
N TYR A 579 13.02 -5.46 11.48
CA TYR A 579 13.52 -4.08 11.54
C TYR A 579 14.96 -4.01 12.07
N TYR A 580 15.24 -4.64 13.23
CA TYR A 580 16.58 -4.59 13.82
C TYR A 580 17.63 -5.34 12.99
N VAL A 581 17.26 -6.46 12.39
CA VAL A 581 18.18 -7.16 11.45
C VAL A 581 18.56 -6.24 10.29
N SER A 582 17.61 -5.55 9.71
CA SER A 582 17.85 -4.65 8.59
C SER A 582 18.65 -3.40 8.99
N SER A 583 18.28 -2.77 10.10
CA SER A 583 18.96 -1.59 10.63
C SER A 583 20.40 -1.88 11.02
N ASP A 584 20.68 -3.00 11.71
CA ASP A 584 22.03 -3.41 12.11
C ASP A 584 22.90 -3.82 10.92
N LYS A 585 22.30 -4.27 9.81
CA LYS A 585 22.99 -4.46 8.51
C LYS A 585 23.28 -3.14 7.78
N GLY A 586 22.85 -1.98 8.30
CA GLY A 586 23.02 -0.67 7.67
C GLY A 586 22.18 -0.47 6.41
N LEU A 587 21.07 -1.19 6.27
CA LEU A 587 20.19 -1.12 5.11
C LEU A 587 19.16 0.01 5.27
N ASP A 588 18.66 0.53 4.15
CA ASP A 588 17.55 1.50 4.15
C ASP A 588 16.23 0.75 4.38
N VAL A 589 15.77 0.71 5.62
CA VAL A 589 14.57 -0.02 6.05
C VAL A 589 13.30 0.54 5.42
N ASP A 590 13.24 1.86 5.19
CA ASP A 590 12.06 2.54 4.66
C ASP A 590 11.90 2.35 3.14
N LYS A 591 13.03 2.19 2.43
CA LYS A 591 13.09 2.13 0.96
C LYS A 591 13.96 0.96 0.52
N PRO A 592 13.52 -0.28 0.75
CA PRO A 592 14.27 -1.46 0.35
C PRO A 592 14.37 -1.55 -1.18
N ARG A 593 15.52 -2.07 -1.68
CA ARG A 593 15.76 -2.20 -3.11
C ARG A 593 14.66 -2.99 -3.83
N ASN A 594 14.36 -2.62 -5.07
CA ASN A 594 13.42 -3.33 -5.96
C ASN A 594 11.97 -3.44 -5.42
N LEU A 595 11.58 -2.61 -4.45
CA LEU A 595 10.23 -2.59 -3.93
C LEU A 595 9.62 -1.19 -4.01
N ALA A 596 8.33 -1.14 -4.25
CA ALA A 596 7.51 0.07 -4.19
C ALA A 596 6.38 -0.11 -3.19
N LYS A 597 5.96 0.97 -2.52
CA LYS A 597 4.87 0.92 -1.52
C LYS A 597 3.55 0.45 -2.11
N VAL A 598 3.28 0.76 -3.37
CA VAL A 598 2.02 0.42 -4.05
C VAL A 598 2.30 0.00 -5.48
N VAL A 599 1.64 -1.07 -5.94
CA VAL A 599 1.74 -1.59 -7.31
C VAL A 599 0.44 -1.23 -8.04
N THR A 600 0.53 -0.32 -9.02
CA THR A 600 -0.61 0.19 -9.81
C THR A 600 -0.56 -0.21 -11.28
N VAL A 601 0.33 -1.10 -11.62
CA VAL A 601 0.50 -1.65 -12.97
C VAL A 601 0.61 -3.16 -12.85
N GLU A 602 0.05 -3.91 -13.81
CA GLU A 602 0.23 -5.35 -13.93
C GLU A 602 1.64 -5.69 -14.44
#